data_2c065709072f6225df4754664f97cace
#
_entry.id   2c065709072f6225df4754664f97cace
#
_cell.length_a   1.000
_cell.length_b   1.000
_cell.length_c   1.000
_cell.angle_alpha   90.00
_cell.angle_beta   90.00
_cell.angle_gamma   90.00
#
_symmetry.space_group_name_H-M   'P 1'
#
loop_
_entity.id
_entity.type
_entity.pdbx_description
1 polymer ?
#
loop_
_entity_poly.entity_id
_entity_poly.type
_entity_poly.pdbx_seq_one_letter_code
_entity_poly.pdbx_strand_id
1 'polypeptide(L)'
;MIYAFFLSEQPKKLRLWIIGGYLNLLRTIKLTNTYSEFLAFLMNYRGKSYSQFKQDLFVLFISKNWSQKTFMEIGVGDGIEISNTYLLESQNGWEGVLIEPNREFVDSIRKSRSARHIEAALTTRDIGEVEFFTGKRGVFASLLQTGSVSEEASYHVKSIPVSKVFGDYKRDDLSFLSLDIEGNEDEIIIELMKMDCKPFIIIVEHNYDLVKSYRIRQSLKENSYKLLLRSISEVDYWFVRSDKINLQE
;
A
#
# COMPACT_ATOMS: atom_id res chain seq x y z
N MET A 1 16.22 -7.91 -4.66
CA MET A 1 16.50 -9.36 -4.75
C MET A 1 17.83 -9.67 -5.46
N ILE A 2 18.11 -9.13 -6.63
CA ILE A 2 19.39 -9.34 -7.40
C ILE A 2 20.62 -8.90 -6.61
N TYR A 3 20.59 -7.78 -5.89
CA TYR A 3 21.71 -7.28 -5.09
C TYR A 3 22.02 -8.14 -3.85
N ALA A 4 20.99 -8.68 -3.20
CA ALA A 4 21.18 -9.57 -2.04
C ALA A 4 21.75 -10.92 -2.46
N PHE A 5 21.35 -11.43 -3.63
CA PHE A 5 21.89 -12.66 -4.21
C PHE A 5 23.36 -12.48 -4.62
N PHE A 6 23.69 -11.36 -5.28
CA PHE A 6 25.07 -11.06 -5.68
C PHE A 6 26.03 -10.94 -4.48
N LEU A 7 25.56 -10.36 -3.36
CA LEU A 7 26.34 -10.28 -2.12
C LEU A 7 26.53 -11.65 -1.45
N SER A 8 25.59 -12.59 -1.59
CA SER A 8 25.70 -13.92 -0.96
C SER A 8 26.83 -14.77 -1.52
N GLU A 9 27.18 -14.57 -2.78
CA GLU A 9 28.22 -15.31 -3.52
C GLU A 9 29.66 -14.76 -3.31
N GLN A 10 29.79 -13.58 -2.66
CA GLN A 10 31.09 -12.93 -2.52
C GLN A 10 31.86 -13.36 -1.26
N PRO A 11 33.20 -13.40 -1.25
CA PRO A 11 34.00 -13.64 -0.07
C PRO A 11 33.69 -12.67 1.08
N LYS A 12 33.68 -13.16 2.32
CA LYS A 12 33.28 -12.38 3.51
C LYS A 12 33.93 -11.00 3.61
N LYS A 13 35.24 -10.91 3.28
CA LYS A 13 35.99 -9.62 3.28
C LYS A 13 35.48 -8.65 2.20
N LEU A 14 35.12 -9.15 1.02
CA LEU A 14 34.61 -8.34 -0.06
C LEU A 14 33.18 -7.87 0.24
N ARG A 15 32.35 -8.72 0.87
CA ARG A 15 31.03 -8.33 1.37
C ARG A 15 31.12 -7.15 2.36
N LEU A 16 32.03 -7.25 3.34
CA LEU A 16 32.25 -6.19 4.33
C LEU A 16 32.77 -4.89 3.69
N TRP A 17 33.61 -4.99 2.66
CA TRP A 17 34.11 -3.83 1.93
C TRP A 17 33.02 -3.17 1.07
N ILE A 18 32.21 -3.96 0.35
CA ILE A 18 31.07 -3.47 -0.42
C ILE A 18 30.02 -2.83 0.49
N ILE A 19 29.70 -3.47 1.62
CA ILE A 19 28.78 -2.93 2.63
C ILE A 19 29.38 -1.65 3.25
N GLY A 20 30.64 -1.61 3.57
CA GLY A 20 31.33 -0.44 4.09
C GLY A 20 31.40 0.71 3.09
N GLY A 21 31.67 0.42 1.81
CA GLY A 21 31.64 1.39 0.71
C GLY A 21 30.23 1.91 0.44
N TYR A 22 29.24 1.04 0.48
CA TYR A 22 27.83 1.40 0.36
C TYR A 22 27.35 2.25 1.54
N LEU A 23 27.73 1.88 2.77
CA LEU A 23 27.43 2.69 3.97
C LEU A 23 28.13 4.05 3.96
N ASN A 24 29.35 4.15 3.41
CA ASN A 24 30.04 5.44 3.23
C ASN A 24 29.39 6.27 2.10
N LEU A 25 29.00 5.66 0.99
CA LEU A 25 28.22 6.31 -0.06
C LEU A 25 26.86 6.80 0.46
N LEU A 26 26.22 6.01 1.30
CA LEU A 26 24.97 6.38 1.98
C LEU A 26 25.16 7.51 3.00
N ARG A 27 26.34 7.63 3.61
CA ARG A 27 26.70 8.80 4.47
C ARG A 27 26.97 10.07 3.66
N THR A 28 27.44 9.95 2.44
CA THR A 28 27.72 11.09 1.53
C THR A 28 26.47 11.59 0.80
N ILE A 29 25.55 10.67 0.47
CA ILE A 29 24.20 11.01 0.04
C ILE A 29 23.47 11.34 1.35
N LYS A 30 22.99 12.56 1.54
CA LYS A 30 22.08 12.95 2.64
C LYS A 30 20.90 11.99 2.66
N LEU A 31 21.09 10.80 3.23
CA LEU A 31 20.00 9.95 3.64
C LEU A 31 19.24 10.76 4.68
N THR A 32 18.00 11.05 4.39
CA THR A 32 17.11 11.63 5.39
C THR A 32 17.16 10.74 6.63
N ASN A 33 17.14 11.31 7.82
CA ASN A 33 17.09 10.58 9.09
C ASN A 33 16.09 9.42 9.04
N THR A 34 14.95 9.64 8.41
CA THR A 34 13.88 8.65 8.18
C THR A 34 14.34 7.34 7.53
N TYR A 35 15.22 7.40 6.53
CA TYR A 35 15.67 6.18 5.84
C TYR A 35 16.56 5.33 6.75
N SER A 36 17.52 5.94 7.42
CA SER A 36 18.41 5.24 8.36
C SER A 36 17.66 4.70 9.57
N GLU A 37 16.67 5.45 10.09
CA GLU A 37 15.81 5.01 11.18
C GLU A 37 14.91 3.83 10.77
N PHE A 38 14.34 3.88 9.57
CA PHE A 38 13.54 2.76 9.05
C PHE A 38 14.39 1.51 8.84
N LEU A 39 15.61 1.64 8.29
CA LEU A 39 16.54 0.50 8.16
C LEU A 39 16.89 -0.07 9.55
N ALA A 40 17.17 0.76 10.53
CA ALA A 40 17.44 0.31 11.89
C ALA A 40 16.21 -0.40 12.50
N PHE A 41 15.00 0.11 12.26
CA PHE A 41 13.76 -0.56 12.64
C PHE A 41 13.65 -1.94 11.99
N LEU A 42 13.88 -2.07 10.68
CA LEU A 42 13.82 -3.35 9.98
C LEU A 42 14.86 -4.35 10.51
N MET A 43 16.07 -3.90 10.86
CA MET A 43 17.11 -4.76 11.43
C MET A 43 16.73 -5.32 12.82
N ASN A 44 15.97 -4.57 13.58
CA ASN A 44 15.53 -4.95 14.93
C ASN A 44 14.16 -5.70 14.92
N TYR A 45 13.40 -5.60 13.85
CA TYR A 45 12.10 -6.26 13.75
C TYR A 45 12.28 -7.77 13.53
N ARG A 46 11.73 -8.57 14.46
CA ARG A 46 11.85 -10.05 14.43
C ARG A 46 10.63 -10.76 13.86
N GLY A 47 9.56 -10.02 13.62
CA GLY A 47 8.33 -10.57 13.06
C GLY A 47 8.42 -10.80 11.55
N LYS A 48 7.40 -11.49 11.02
CA LYS A 48 7.24 -11.70 9.58
C LYS A 48 6.45 -10.54 8.99
N SER A 49 6.94 -9.93 7.92
CA SER A 49 6.14 -9.05 7.08
C SER A 49 5.35 -9.88 6.07
N TYR A 50 4.11 -9.50 5.83
CA TYR A 50 3.23 -10.10 4.83
C TYR A 50 3.17 -9.28 3.54
N SER A 51 3.49 -7.99 3.61
CA SER A 51 3.51 -7.11 2.44
C SER A 51 4.64 -7.43 1.48
N GLN A 52 4.45 -7.12 0.21
CA GLN A 52 5.42 -7.37 -0.86
C GLN A 52 6.73 -6.57 -0.65
N PHE A 53 6.65 -5.30 -0.27
CA PHE A 53 7.79 -4.37 -0.13
C PHE A 53 7.95 -3.83 1.30
N LYS A 54 7.39 -4.49 2.34
CA LYS A 54 7.46 -4.04 3.75
C LYS A 54 6.57 -2.83 4.07
N GLN A 55 5.48 -2.67 3.35
CA GLN A 55 4.51 -1.62 3.58
C GLN A 55 3.91 -1.71 5.00
N ASP A 56 3.57 -2.91 5.47
CA ASP A 56 3.10 -3.19 6.82
C ASP A 56 4.11 -2.75 7.89
N LEU A 57 5.41 -2.99 7.67
CA LEU A 57 6.47 -2.56 8.56
C LEU A 57 6.69 -1.04 8.54
N PHE A 58 6.53 -0.43 7.36
CA PHE A 58 6.56 1.04 7.25
C PHE A 58 5.43 1.67 8.06
N VAL A 59 4.22 1.14 7.97
CA VAL A 59 3.08 1.62 8.77
C VAL A 59 3.36 1.49 10.26
N LEU A 60 3.89 0.33 10.73
CA LEU A 60 4.27 0.14 12.13
C LEU A 60 5.38 1.10 12.57
N PHE A 61 6.35 1.37 11.71
CA PHE A 61 7.43 2.30 12.00
C PHE A 61 6.93 3.73 12.20
N ILE A 62 6.06 4.22 11.31
CA ILE A 62 5.49 5.57 11.41
C ILE A 62 4.52 5.69 12.58
N SER A 63 3.70 4.67 12.80
CA SER A 63 2.58 4.70 13.76
C SER A 63 2.94 4.26 15.18
N LYS A 64 4.22 4.03 15.50
CA LYS A 64 4.67 3.45 16.77
C LYS A 64 4.09 4.09 18.02
N ASN A 65 3.75 5.38 17.99
CA ASN A 65 3.21 6.14 19.10
C ASN A 65 1.73 6.55 18.91
N TRP A 66 1.03 5.99 17.91
CA TRP A 66 -0.36 6.33 17.68
C TRP A 66 -1.29 5.50 18.55
N SER A 67 -2.26 6.15 19.15
CA SER A 67 -3.36 5.49 19.87
C SER A 67 -4.42 4.96 18.89
N GLN A 68 -4.67 5.69 17.81
CA GLN A 68 -5.62 5.28 16.78
C GLN A 68 -4.95 4.33 15.80
N LYS A 69 -5.59 3.18 15.58
CA LYS A 69 -5.08 2.08 14.75
C LYS A 69 -6.20 1.58 13.83
N THR A 70 -6.58 2.41 12.87
CA THR A 70 -7.62 2.10 11.91
C THR A 70 -7.05 2.01 10.49
N PHE A 71 -7.50 1.02 9.73
CA PHE A 71 -7.07 0.86 8.35
C PHE A 71 -8.23 0.66 7.38
N MET A 72 -7.95 0.93 6.11
CA MET A 72 -8.72 0.46 4.96
C MET A 72 -7.75 -0.10 3.92
N GLU A 73 -8.00 -1.33 3.46
CA GLU A 73 -7.25 -1.96 2.38
C GLU A 73 -8.20 -2.23 1.22
N ILE A 74 -7.83 -1.75 0.04
CA ILE A 74 -8.62 -1.84 -1.19
C ILE A 74 -7.77 -2.54 -2.24
N GLY A 75 -8.26 -3.67 -2.75
CA GLY A 75 -7.48 -4.67 -3.46
C GLY A 75 -6.74 -5.56 -2.46
N VAL A 76 -7.46 -6.52 -1.89
CA VAL A 76 -6.99 -7.28 -0.72
C VAL A 76 -6.39 -8.63 -1.10
N GLY A 77 -6.78 -9.15 -2.29
CA GLY A 77 -6.44 -10.49 -2.70
C GLY A 77 -7.02 -11.54 -1.73
N ASP A 78 -6.22 -12.54 -1.37
CA ASP A 78 -6.67 -13.63 -0.49
C ASP A 78 -6.78 -13.23 1.00
N GLY A 79 -6.36 -12.00 1.34
CA GLY A 79 -6.40 -11.44 2.70
C GLY A 79 -5.16 -11.70 3.55
N ILE A 80 -4.19 -12.47 3.08
CA ILE A 80 -2.97 -12.83 3.81
C ILE A 80 -1.72 -12.57 2.98
N GLU A 81 -1.63 -13.21 1.81
CA GLU A 81 -0.47 -13.12 0.94
C GLU A 81 -0.37 -11.72 0.33
N ILE A 82 0.79 -11.11 0.44
CA ILE A 82 1.08 -9.71 0.03
C ILE A 82 0.17 -8.63 0.63
N SER A 83 -0.68 -8.95 1.64
CA SER A 83 -1.53 -7.96 2.30
C SER A 83 -0.72 -6.93 3.08
N ASN A 84 -1.09 -5.67 2.92
CA ASN A 84 -0.48 -4.53 3.62
C ASN A 84 -1.05 -4.32 5.03
N THR A 85 -2.15 -5.02 5.39
CA THR A 85 -2.82 -4.83 6.68
C THR A 85 -2.94 -6.09 7.53
N TYR A 86 -2.65 -7.29 7.00
CA TYR A 86 -2.78 -8.53 7.76
C TYR A 86 -1.92 -8.55 9.04
N LEU A 87 -0.66 -8.11 8.97
CA LEU A 87 0.20 -7.99 10.15
C LEU A 87 -0.34 -6.97 11.17
N LEU A 88 -0.90 -5.88 10.68
CA LEU A 88 -1.46 -4.81 11.52
C LEU A 88 -2.65 -5.33 12.32
N GLU A 89 -3.58 -6.02 11.65
CA GLU A 89 -4.76 -6.59 12.27
C GLU A 89 -4.41 -7.77 13.20
N SER A 90 -3.72 -8.79 12.66
CA SER A 90 -3.54 -10.06 13.35
C SER A 90 -2.62 -9.99 14.58
N GLN A 91 -1.68 -9.04 14.64
CA GLN A 91 -0.63 -8.99 15.66
C GLN A 91 -0.48 -7.63 16.35
N ASN A 92 -1.07 -6.56 15.81
CA ASN A 92 -0.82 -5.20 16.30
C ASN A 92 -2.08 -4.45 16.74
N GLY A 93 -3.22 -5.11 16.77
CA GLY A 93 -4.48 -4.56 17.29
C GLY A 93 -5.07 -3.45 16.44
N TRP A 94 -4.85 -3.51 15.12
CA TRP A 94 -5.51 -2.61 14.18
C TRP A 94 -6.88 -3.16 13.78
N GLU A 95 -7.83 -2.27 13.55
CA GLU A 95 -9.16 -2.59 13.08
C GLU A 95 -9.43 -1.88 11.76
N GLY A 96 -10.26 -2.47 10.89
CA GLY A 96 -10.49 -1.81 9.62
C GLY A 96 -11.53 -2.41 8.71
N VAL A 97 -11.44 -1.98 7.45
CA VAL A 97 -12.31 -2.40 6.36
C VAL A 97 -11.47 -2.90 5.20
N LEU A 98 -11.93 -3.99 4.60
CA LEU A 98 -11.38 -4.62 3.42
C LEU A 98 -12.35 -4.47 2.27
N ILE A 99 -11.87 -4.06 1.10
CA ILE A 99 -12.67 -3.96 -0.13
C ILE A 99 -12.01 -4.82 -1.19
N GLU A 100 -12.69 -5.91 -1.58
CA GLU A 100 -12.21 -6.86 -2.57
C GLU A 100 -13.38 -7.40 -3.39
N PRO A 101 -13.42 -7.16 -4.72
CA PRO A 101 -14.49 -7.63 -5.57
C PRO A 101 -14.37 -9.10 -5.97
N ASN A 102 -13.17 -9.70 -5.91
CA ASN A 102 -12.94 -11.04 -6.42
C ASN A 102 -13.60 -12.10 -5.53
N ARG A 103 -14.60 -12.78 -6.10
CA ARG A 103 -15.37 -13.81 -5.40
C ARG A 103 -14.53 -15.02 -4.98
N GLU A 104 -13.43 -15.29 -5.67
CA GLU A 104 -12.52 -16.40 -5.33
C GLU A 104 -11.85 -16.21 -3.99
N PHE A 105 -11.69 -14.95 -3.52
CA PHE A 105 -11.03 -14.62 -2.28
C PHE A 105 -11.96 -14.48 -1.07
N VAL A 106 -13.27 -14.39 -1.29
CA VAL A 106 -14.26 -14.16 -0.21
C VAL A 106 -14.13 -15.14 0.94
N ASP A 107 -14.01 -16.44 0.64
CA ASP A 107 -13.91 -17.48 1.69
C ASP A 107 -12.57 -17.42 2.44
N SER A 108 -11.47 -17.08 1.75
CA SER A 108 -10.17 -16.89 2.37
C SER A 108 -10.19 -15.69 3.31
N ILE A 109 -10.69 -14.56 2.84
CA ILE A 109 -10.82 -13.33 3.64
C ILE A 109 -11.67 -13.60 4.90
N ARG A 110 -12.84 -14.20 4.75
CA ARG A 110 -13.74 -14.48 5.88
C ARG A 110 -13.15 -15.42 6.92
N LYS A 111 -12.26 -16.32 6.53
CA LYS A 111 -11.57 -17.26 7.44
C LYS A 111 -10.36 -16.64 8.14
N SER A 112 -9.67 -15.73 7.47
CA SER A 112 -8.37 -15.20 7.93
C SER A 112 -8.44 -13.82 8.58
N ARG A 113 -9.51 -13.05 8.30
CA ARG A 113 -9.63 -11.66 8.70
C ARG A 113 -10.86 -11.42 9.59
N SER A 114 -10.72 -10.60 10.61
CA SER A 114 -11.83 -10.12 11.44
C SER A 114 -12.36 -8.76 10.97
N ALA A 115 -11.59 -8.04 10.17
CA ALA A 115 -11.99 -6.78 9.58
C ALA A 115 -13.24 -6.95 8.69
N ARG A 116 -14.07 -5.91 8.64
CA ARG A 116 -15.28 -5.89 7.81
C ARG A 116 -14.90 -5.99 6.33
N HIS A 117 -15.37 -7.02 5.64
CA HIS A 117 -15.19 -7.18 4.19
C HIS A 117 -16.39 -6.63 3.42
N ILE A 118 -16.10 -5.84 2.38
CA ILE A 118 -17.05 -5.32 1.39
C ILE A 118 -16.70 -5.98 0.05
N GLU A 119 -17.59 -6.86 -0.43
CA GLU A 119 -17.44 -7.52 -1.72
C GLU A 119 -17.95 -6.58 -2.83
N ALA A 120 -17.10 -5.66 -3.26
CA ALA A 120 -17.40 -4.68 -4.31
C ALA A 120 -16.11 -4.11 -4.92
N ALA A 121 -16.20 -3.60 -6.13
CA ALA A 121 -15.17 -2.80 -6.76
C ALA A 121 -15.32 -1.32 -6.37
N LEU A 122 -14.25 -0.68 -5.91
CA LEU A 122 -14.26 0.75 -5.62
C LEU A 122 -14.25 1.56 -6.92
N THR A 123 -15.14 2.54 -7.01
CA THR A 123 -15.32 3.38 -8.19
C THR A 123 -15.47 4.85 -7.82
N THR A 124 -15.24 5.76 -8.76
CA THR A 124 -15.42 7.20 -8.54
C THR A 124 -16.90 7.61 -8.47
N ARG A 125 -17.78 6.84 -9.11
CA ARG A 125 -19.24 7.11 -9.21
C ARG A 125 -20.02 5.82 -8.99
N ASP A 126 -21.26 5.93 -8.55
CA ASP A 126 -22.18 4.78 -8.50
C ASP A 126 -22.62 4.41 -9.93
N ILE A 127 -22.20 3.25 -10.37
CA ILE A 127 -22.51 2.69 -11.69
C ILE A 127 -23.19 1.33 -11.59
N GLY A 128 -23.59 0.93 -10.37
CA GLY A 128 -24.28 -0.31 -10.08
C GLY A 128 -23.37 -1.52 -10.13
N GLU A 129 -23.07 -2.03 -11.31
CA GLU A 129 -22.18 -3.17 -11.56
C GLU A 129 -21.12 -2.80 -12.58
N VAL A 130 -19.95 -3.43 -12.45
CA VAL A 130 -18.82 -3.30 -13.37
C VAL A 130 -18.33 -4.67 -13.81
N GLU A 131 -17.83 -4.74 -15.03
CA GLU A 131 -17.14 -5.92 -15.53
C GLU A 131 -15.77 -6.02 -14.86
N PHE A 132 -15.51 -7.18 -14.28
CA PHE A 132 -14.29 -7.49 -13.56
C PHE A 132 -13.56 -8.63 -14.26
N PHE A 133 -12.31 -8.42 -14.61
CA PHE A 133 -11.48 -9.36 -15.36
C PHE A 133 -10.55 -10.11 -14.39
N THR A 134 -10.54 -11.44 -14.46
CA THR A 134 -9.64 -12.28 -13.65
C THR A 134 -8.55 -12.85 -14.53
N GLY A 135 -7.30 -12.54 -14.23
CA GLY A 135 -6.15 -13.16 -14.89
C GLY A 135 -5.93 -14.61 -14.46
N LYS A 136 -5.12 -15.37 -15.22
CA LYS A 136 -4.82 -16.81 -14.98
C LYS A 136 -4.40 -17.20 -13.54
N ARG A 137 -4.05 -16.24 -12.68
CA ARG A 137 -3.61 -16.46 -11.29
C ARG A 137 -4.49 -15.79 -10.24
N GLY A 138 -5.62 -15.18 -10.64
CA GLY A 138 -6.50 -14.47 -9.68
C GLY A 138 -5.91 -13.22 -9.01
N VAL A 139 -4.59 -13.05 -9.05
CA VAL A 139 -3.85 -12.01 -8.32
C VAL A 139 -3.83 -10.68 -9.06
N PHE A 140 -4.00 -10.70 -10.40
CA PHE A 140 -4.03 -9.50 -11.26
C PHE A 140 -5.43 -9.36 -11.85
N ALA A 141 -6.38 -8.96 -11.05
CA ALA A 141 -7.74 -8.76 -11.50
C ALA A 141 -8.06 -7.27 -11.54
N SER A 142 -8.56 -6.76 -12.64
CA SER A 142 -8.71 -5.34 -12.95
C SER A 142 -10.08 -5.02 -13.49
N LEU A 143 -10.52 -3.76 -13.34
CA LEU A 143 -11.67 -3.20 -14.04
C LEU A 143 -11.32 -2.80 -15.50
N LEU A 144 -10.04 -2.84 -15.85
CA LEU A 144 -9.56 -2.52 -17.18
C LEU A 144 -9.09 -3.79 -17.88
N GLN A 145 -9.55 -4.00 -19.11
CA GLN A 145 -9.01 -5.06 -19.97
C GLN A 145 -7.55 -4.71 -20.31
N THR A 146 -6.61 -5.36 -19.65
CA THR A 146 -5.19 -5.23 -20.01
C THR A 146 -4.92 -6.09 -21.22
N GLY A 147 -4.73 -5.47 -22.37
CA GLY A 147 -4.71 -6.08 -23.72
C GLY A 147 -3.64 -7.14 -24.05
N SER A 148 -3.13 -7.86 -23.04
CA SER A 148 -2.12 -8.91 -23.20
C SER A 148 -2.57 -10.31 -22.76
N VAL A 149 -3.83 -10.51 -22.35
CA VAL A 149 -4.31 -11.81 -21.82
C VAL A 149 -5.44 -12.35 -22.71
N SER A 150 -5.10 -13.29 -23.57
CA SER A 150 -6.02 -13.95 -24.51
C SER A 150 -7.00 -14.96 -23.88
N GLU A 151 -7.08 -15.05 -22.53
CA GLU A 151 -7.93 -16.01 -21.78
C GLU A 151 -8.34 -15.41 -20.42
N GLU A 152 -8.79 -14.16 -20.38
CA GLU A 152 -9.39 -13.58 -19.18
C GLU A 152 -10.85 -14.03 -19.08
N ALA A 153 -11.19 -14.64 -17.95
CA ALA A 153 -12.58 -14.78 -17.58
C ALA A 153 -13.07 -13.45 -17.02
N SER A 154 -14.26 -13.00 -17.39
CA SER A 154 -14.88 -11.82 -16.82
C SER A 154 -16.23 -12.14 -16.19
N TYR A 155 -16.62 -11.39 -15.18
CA TYR A 155 -17.94 -11.41 -14.58
C TYR A 155 -18.28 -10.05 -13.96
N HIS A 156 -19.57 -9.82 -13.72
CA HIS A 156 -20.00 -8.57 -13.11
C HIS A 156 -19.89 -8.62 -11.59
N VAL A 157 -19.36 -7.54 -11.01
CA VAL A 157 -19.28 -7.29 -9.58
C VAL A 157 -19.99 -5.99 -9.23
N LYS A 158 -20.48 -5.90 -7.99
CA LYS A 158 -21.06 -4.63 -7.49
C LYS A 158 -19.99 -3.54 -7.47
N SER A 159 -20.38 -2.33 -7.84
CA SER A 159 -19.56 -1.14 -7.62
C SER A 159 -19.97 -0.45 -6.32
N ILE A 160 -19.00 0.21 -5.68
CA ILE A 160 -19.22 1.09 -4.53
C ILE A 160 -18.44 2.39 -4.76
N PRO A 161 -19.11 3.57 -4.76
CA PRO A 161 -18.40 4.81 -5.01
C PRO A 161 -17.58 5.27 -3.79
N VAL A 162 -16.48 5.98 -4.06
CA VAL A 162 -15.62 6.61 -3.03
C VAL A 162 -16.46 7.39 -2.02
N SER A 163 -17.45 8.16 -2.48
CA SER A 163 -18.32 8.95 -1.62
C SER A 163 -19.11 8.12 -0.61
N LYS A 164 -19.51 6.89 -0.96
CA LYS A 164 -20.23 5.99 -0.05
C LYS A 164 -19.30 5.29 0.94
N VAL A 165 -18.07 5.01 0.53
CA VAL A 165 -17.08 4.36 1.41
C VAL A 165 -16.53 5.34 2.44
N PHE A 166 -16.20 6.55 2.02
CA PHE A 166 -15.49 7.54 2.85
C PHE A 166 -16.37 8.67 3.35
N GLY A 167 -17.67 8.76 2.93
CA GLY A 167 -18.54 9.88 3.19
C GLY A 167 -18.82 10.17 4.66
N ASP A 168 -18.85 9.12 5.49
CA ASP A 168 -19.07 9.23 6.94
C ASP A 168 -17.78 9.44 7.74
N TYR A 169 -16.61 9.27 7.10
CA TYR A 169 -15.32 9.46 7.76
C TYR A 169 -14.99 10.94 7.90
N LYS A 170 -14.59 11.34 9.09
CA LYS A 170 -14.03 12.65 9.36
C LYS A 170 -12.52 12.66 9.06
N ARG A 171 -11.92 13.84 9.12
CA ARG A 171 -10.52 14.09 8.75
C ARG A 171 -9.53 13.06 9.34
N ASP A 172 -9.71 12.73 10.59
CA ASP A 172 -8.74 11.94 11.36
C ASP A 172 -9.24 10.52 11.71
N ASP A 173 -10.35 10.05 11.11
CA ASP A 173 -10.93 8.75 11.46
C ASP A 173 -10.16 7.54 10.90
N LEU A 174 -9.34 7.76 9.85
CA LEU A 174 -8.60 6.70 9.19
C LEU A 174 -7.08 6.92 9.33
N SER A 175 -6.41 5.95 9.94
CA SER A 175 -4.95 6.02 10.13
C SER A 175 -4.18 5.56 8.90
N PHE A 176 -4.63 4.52 8.22
CA PHE A 176 -3.94 3.95 7.07
C PHE A 176 -4.90 3.56 5.95
N LEU A 177 -4.56 3.96 4.74
CA LEU A 177 -5.18 3.53 3.48
C LEU A 177 -4.14 2.82 2.61
N SER A 178 -4.44 1.57 2.24
CA SER A 178 -3.75 0.84 1.17
C SER A 178 -4.66 0.78 -0.05
N LEU A 179 -4.16 1.21 -1.21
CA LEU A 179 -4.91 1.26 -2.46
C LEU A 179 -4.11 0.60 -3.59
N ASP A 180 -4.57 -0.57 -3.99
CA ASP A 180 -4.00 -1.39 -5.07
C ASP A 180 -5.14 -2.12 -5.79
N ILE A 181 -5.67 -1.50 -6.84
CA ILE A 181 -6.86 -1.98 -7.58
C ILE A 181 -6.56 -2.28 -9.04
N GLU A 182 -5.27 -2.27 -9.41
CA GLU A 182 -4.81 -2.56 -10.76
C GLU A 182 -5.49 -1.70 -11.85
N GLY A 183 -5.69 -0.41 -11.56
CA GLY A 183 -6.37 0.46 -12.53
C GLY A 183 -6.40 1.95 -12.19
N ASN A 184 -7.50 2.45 -11.69
CA ASN A 184 -7.82 3.87 -11.57
C ASN A 184 -7.44 4.50 -10.21
N GLU A 185 -6.31 4.12 -9.62
CA GLU A 185 -5.88 4.60 -8.29
C GLU A 185 -5.77 6.12 -8.24
N ASP A 186 -5.30 6.75 -9.31
CA ASP A 186 -5.18 8.20 -9.40
C ASP A 186 -6.55 8.91 -9.36
N GLU A 187 -7.56 8.36 -10.02
CA GLU A 187 -8.93 8.91 -9.97
C GLU A 187 -9.55 8.74 -8.58
N ILE A 188 -9.35 7.59 -7.94
CA ILE A 188 -9.79 7.33 -6.56
C ILE A 188 -9.14 8.32 -5.58
N ILE A 189 -7.82 8.52 -5.69
CA ILE A 189 -7.10 9.50 -4.84
C ILE A 189 -7.61 10.92 -5.07
N ILE A 190 -7.85 11.34 -6.31
CA ILE A 190 -8.38 12.67 -6.62
C ILE A 190 -9.77 12.86 -6.01
N GLU A 191 -10.66 11.87 -6.09
CA GLU A 191 -11.98 11.95 -5.46
C GLU A 191 -11.89 11.95 -3.93
N LEU A 192 -11.07 11.09 -3.33
CA LEU A 192 -10.84 11.06 -1.89
C LEU A 192 -10.31 12.43 -1.37
N MET A 193 -9.44 13.08 -2.11
CA MET A 193 -8.88 14.37 -1.71
C MET A 193 -9.89 15.53 -1.78
N LYS A 194 -11.07 15.35 -2.34
CA LYS A 194 -12.20 16.31 -2.26
C LYS A 194 -13.04 16.12 -1.00
N MET A 195 -12.90 15.00 -0.31
CA MET A 195 -13.69 14.65 0.87
C MET A 195 -13.03 15.15 2.16
N ASP A 196 -13.75 15.08 3.28
CA ASP A 196 -13.22 15.44 4.60
C ASP A 196 -12.19 14.41 5.10
N CYS A 197 -12.40 13.13 4.84
CA CYS A 197 -11.49 12.05 5.21
C CYS A 197 -10.07 12.28 4.64
N LYS A 198 -9.08 12.30 5.53
CA LYS A 198 -7.67 12.48 5.19
C LYS A 198 -6.82 11.45 5.95
N PRO A 199 -6.63 10.24 5.41
CA PRO A 199 -5.85 9.19 6.08
C PRO A 199 -4.48 9.70 6.52
N PHE A 200 -3.93 9.19 7.63
CA PHE A 200 -2.60 9.62 8.09
C PHE A 200 -1.49 9.09 7.18
N ILE A 201 -1.63 7.83 6.74
CA ILE A 201 -0.74 7.19 5.77
C ILE A 201 -1.58 6.76 4.57
N ILE A 202 -1.07 6.99 3.37
CA ILE A 202 -1.61 6.45 2.11
C ILE A 202 -0.48 5.72 1.39
N ILE A 203 -0.69 4.44 1.14
CA ILE A 203 0.13 3.64 0.25
C ILE A 203 -0.71 3.36 -0.99
N VAL A 204 -0.17 3.72 -2.15
CA VAL A 204 -0.90 3.62 -3.41
C VAL A 204 0.01 3.12 -4.52
N GLU A 205 -0.47 2.12 -5.26
CA GLU A 205 0.23 1.57 -6.39
C GLU A 205 0.21 2.54 -7.59
N HIS A 206 1.35 2.65 -8.27
CA HIS A 206 1.48 3.44 -9.50
C HIS A 206 1.98 2.63 -10.70
N ASN A 207 2.43 1.41 -10.48
CA ASN A 207 2.89 0.45 -11.52
C ASN A 207 3.82 1.06 -12.56
N TYR A 208 4.67 2.04 -12.18
CA TYR A 208 5.54 2.83 -13.08
C TYR A 208 4.81 3.59 -14.20
N ASP A 209 3.48 3.70 -14.16
CA ASP A 209 2.73 4.58 -15.06
C ASP A 209 3.05 6.04 -14.75
N LEU A 210 3.66 6.74 -15.71
CA LEU A 210 4.12 8.11 -15.52
C LEU A 210 2.97 9.11 -15.34
N VAL A 211 1.85 8.90 -16.02
CA VAL A 211 0.69 9.79 -15.94
C VAL A 211 -0.03 9.59 -14.61
N LYS A 212 -0.32 8.35 -14.25
CA LYS A 212 -0.89 7.96 -12.94
C LYS A 212 0.00 8.50 -11.81
N SER A 213 1.31 8.22 -11.88
CA SER A 213 2.32 8.71 -10.94
C SER A 213 2.28 10.22 -10.73
N TYR A 214 2.22 10.99 -11.83
CA TYR A 214 2.17 12.45 -11.76
C TYR A 214 0.88 12.93 -11.07
N ARG A 215 -0.27 12.41 -11.47
CA ARG A 215 -1.58 12.81 -10.93
C ARG A 215 -1.72 12.48 -9.43
N ILE A 216 -1.30 11.29 -9.00
CA ILE A 216 -1.27 10.89 -7.59
C ILE A 216 -0.39 11.85 -6.78
N ARG A 217 0.85 12.07 -7.22
CA ARG A 217 1.80 12.92 -6.50
C ARG A 217 1.34 14.36 -6.41
N GLN A 218 0.78 14.92 -7.48
CA GLN A 218 0.27 16.28 -7.48
C GLN A 218 -0.90 16.41 -6.49
N SER A 219 -1.89 15.53 -6.59
CA SER A 219 -3.07 15.57 -5.72
C SER A 219 -2.70 15.45 -4.23
N LEU A 220 -1.83 14.50 -3.87
CA LEU A 220 -1.43 14.31 -2.48
C LEU A 220 -0.53 15.42 -1.95
N LYS A 221 0.37 15.97 -2.77
CA LYS A 221 1.20 17.13 -2.40
C LYS A 221 0.34 18.36 -2.09
N GLU A 222 -0.66 18.65 -2.91
CA GLU A 222 -1.60 19.77 -2.71
C GLU A 222 -2.42 19.60 -1.43
N ASN A 223 -2.63 18.37 -0.98
CA ASN A 223 -3.33 18.04 0.26
C ASN A 223 -2.40 17.81 1.47
N SER A 224 -1.18 18.34 1.42
CA SER A 224 -0.19 18.33 2.52
C SER A 224 0.33 16.94 2.90
N TYR A 225 0.45 16.03 1.93
CA TYR A 225 1.16 14.76 2.11
C TYR A 225 2.61 14.86 1.66
N LYS A 226 3.50 14.16 2.37
CA LYS A 226 4.91 14.00 2.01
C LYS A 226 5.17 12.57 1.55
N LEU A 227 5.79 12.43 0.38
CA LEU A 227 6.28 11.15 -0.13
C LEU A 227 7.56 10.76 0.61
N LEU A 228 7.56 9.59 1.25
CA LEU A 228 8.71 9.08 1.98
C LEU A 228 9.29 7.83 1.30
N LEU A 229 10.57 7.58 1.53
CA LEU A 229 11.25 6.33 1.18
C LEU A 229 11.09 5.89 -0.29
N ARG A 230 11.00 6.85 -1.23
CA ARG A 230 10.79 6.61 -2.66
C ARG A 230 11.76 5.61 -3.29
N SER A 231 12.98 5.52 -2.75
CA SER A 231 14.03 4.64 -3.27
C SER A 231 13.82 3.15 -2.95
N ILE A 232 12.88 2.81 -2.08
CA ILE A 232 12.59 1.44 -1.67
C ILE A 232 11.11 1.06 -1.80
N SER A 233 10.26 1.99 -2.20
CA SER A 233 8.82 1.75 -2.31
C SER A 233 8.41 1.05 -3.61
N GLU A 234 9.37 0.82 -4.53
CA GLU A 234 9.20 0.09 -5.79
C GLU A 234 8.00 0.59 -6.63
N VAL A 235 6.98 -0.23 -6.81
CA VAL A 235 5.77 0.08 -7.59
C VAL A 235 4.79 0.99 -6.86
N ASP A 236 5.02 1.26 -5.57
CA ASP A 236 4.14 2.06 -4.73
C ASP A 236 4.68 3.45 -4.45
N TYR A 237 3.79 4.33 -4.01
CA TYR A 237 4.11 5.55 -3.28
C TYR A 237 3.66 5.45 -1.82
N TRP A 238 4.56 5.78 -0.89
CA TRP A 238 4.29 5.81 0.54
C TRP A 238 4.20 7.26 1.01
N PHE A 239 2.97 7.74 1.19
CA PHE A 239 2.69 9.09 1.62
C PHE A 239 2.30 9.13 3.09
N VAL A 240 2.79 10.16 3.78
CA VAL A 240 2.39 10.46 5.16
C VAL A 240 1.91 11.91 5.21
N ARG A 241 0.78 12.15 5.85
CA ARG A 241 0.25 13.50 6.06
C ARG A 241 1.23 14.30 6.92
N SER A 242 1.54 15.53 6.52
CA SER A 242 2.65 16.32 7.08
C SER A 242 2.55 16.56 8.59
N ASP A 243 1.32 16.68 9.13
CA ASP A 243 1.07 16.86 10.57
C ASP A 243 1.22 15.56 11.40
N LYS A 244 1.40 14.42 10.75
CA LYS A 244 1.61 13.11 11.38
C LYS A 244 3.06 12.62 11.31
N ILE A 245 3.95 13.41 10.72
CA ILE A 245 5.37 13.08 10.62
C ILE A 245 6.08 13.62 11.86
N ASN A 246 6.33 12.74 12.84
CA ASN A 246 7.16 13.02 14.02
C ASN A 246 8.65 12.66 13.77
N LEU A 247 9.16 13.00 12.60
CA LEU A 247 10.56 12.81 12.28
C LEU A 247 11.31 14.07 12.73
N GLN A 248 12.27 13.93 13.62
CA GLN A 248 13.18 15.03 13.98
C GLN A 248 13.91 15.47 12.69
N GLU A 249 13.72 16.71 12.32
CA GLU A 249 14.41 17.34 11.17
C GLU A 249 15.92 17.39 11.35
#